data_a54d0d5b339a9c2faeb81aaecca30b7b
#
_entry.id   a54d0d5b339a9c2faeb81aaecca30b7b
#
_cell.length_a   1.000
_cell.length_b   1.000
_cell.length_c   1.000
_cell.angle_alpha   90.00
_cell.angle_beta   90.00
_cell.angle_gamma   90.00
#
_symmetry.space_group_name_H-M   'P 1'
#
loop_
_entity.id
_entity.type
_entity.pdbx_description
1 polymer ?
#
loop_
_entity_poly.entity_id
_entity_poly.type
_entity_poly.pdbx_seq_one_letter_code
_entity_poly.pdbx_strand_id
1 'polypeptide(L)'
;MRVGILLSRVRVEEKWLFEALDSRGVAYDRLDDRETRFNLSDRAPWQQYSVVLERSLSYGRGLYATQILNSWGIPTVNRAAVAATCGDKLVTSAVLEAAGVPQPNVRIAFTPESALAAIEELGYPVVLKPVVGSWGRLVSKVNDRESAEALLEHREMLGNYQQQIYYIQEYIRKPGRDIRAFVVGDETIAAIYRVAPHWITNTARGGVASNCPVTPEIDAICAKAAKAVGG
;
A
#
# COMPACT_ATOMS: atom_id res chain seq x y z
N MET A 1 3.93 -29.77 3.00
CA MET A 1 3.97 -28.29 3.04
C MET A 1 2.95 -27.82 4.05
N ARG A 2 3.31 -26.93 4.97
CA ARG A 2 2.41 -26.29 5.94
C ARG A 2 2.48 -24.77 5.80
N VAL A 3 1.35 -24.10 5.71
CA VAL A 3 1.25 -22.65 5.49
C VAL A 3 0.78 -21.97 6.76
N GLY A 4 1.48 -20.93 7.20
CA GLY A 4 0.97 -20.02 8.22
C GLY A 4 0.16 -18.90 7.54
N ILE A 5 -0.99 -18.53 8.09
CA ILE A 5 -1.77 -17.38 7.60
C ILE A 5 -1.92 -16.38 8.74
N LEU A 6 -1.09 -15.34 8.70
CA LEU A 6 -1.12 -14.27 9.70
C LEU A 6 -2.23 -13.28 9.34
N LEU A 7 -3.25 -13.16 10.17
CA LEU A 7 -4.45 -12.38 9.88
C LEU A 7 -5.02 -11.70 11.14
N SER A 8 -5.67 -10.57 10.97
CA SER A 8 -6.36 -9.85 12.08
C SER A 8 -7.81 -10.29 12.24
N ARG A 9 -8.45 -10.73 11.17
CA ARG A 9 -9.83 -11.23 11.14
C ARG A 9 -10.10 -11.98 9.85
N VAL A 10 -11.08 -12.86 9.85
CA VAL A 10 -11.53 -13.58 8.67
C VAL A 10 -12.55 -12.74 7.90
N ARG A 11 -12.20 -12.31 6.70
CA ARG A 11 -13.07 -11.64 5.72
C ARG A 11 -13.44 -12.63 4.60
N VAL A 12 -14.14 -12.17 3.59
CA VAL A 12 -14.51 -13.00 2.43
C VAL A 12 -13.25 -13.53 1.71
N GLU A 13 -12.23 -12.67 1.56
CA GLU A 13 -10.99 -13.02 0.88
C GLU A 13 -10.23 -14.12 1.64
N GLU A 14 -10.21 -14.08 2.96
CA GLU A 14 -9.58 -15.13 3.76
C GLU A 14 -10.37 -16.45 3.69
N LYS A 15 -11.71 -16.39 3.60
CA LYS A 15 -12.54 -17.61 3.40
C LYS A 15 -12.20 -18.30 2.08
N TRP A 16 -12.14 -17.54 0.97
CA TRP A 16 -11.75 -18.09 -0.33
C TRP A 16 -10.33 -18.64 -0.33
N LEU A 17 -9.41 -18.00 0.40
CA LEU A 17 -8.05 -18.52 0.57
C LEU A 17 -8.06 -19.86 1.29
N PHE A 18 -8.84 -20.01 2.36
CA PHE A 18 -8.99 -21.28 3.07
C PHE A 18 -9.59 -22.36 2.18
N GLU A 19 -10.69 -22.07 1.47
CA GLU A 19 -11.33 -22.98 0.51
C GLU A 19 -10.33 -23.42 -0.58
N ALA A 20 -9.50 -22.50 -1.07
CA ALA A 20 -8.49 -22.79 -2.07
C ALA A 20 -7.35 -23.68 -1.54
N LEU A 21 -6.97 -23.55 -0.27
CA LEU A 21 -5.98 -24.40 0.39
C LEU A 21 -6.56 -25.77 0.67
N ASP A 22 -7.80 -25.83 1.20
CA ASP A 22 -8.52 -27.09 1.48
C ASP A 22 -8.69 -27.93 0.20
N SER A 23 -9.12 -27.31 -0.90
CA SER A 23 -9.30 -27.98 -2.19
C SER A 23 -8.01 -28.55 -2.78
N ARG A 24 -6.86 -28.04 -2.36
CA ARG A 24 -5.52 -28.50 -2.77
C ARG A 24 -4.86 -29.43 -1.75
N GLY A 25 -5.54 -29.76 -0.66
CA GLY A 25 -5.00 -30.58 0.42
C GLY A 25 -3.78 -29.96 1.12
N VAL A 26 -3.70 -28.61 1.15
CA VAL A 26 -2.60 -27.90 1.79
C VAL A 26 -2.92 -27.62 3.25
N ALA A 27 -2.13 -28.18 4.15
CA ALA A 27 -2.27 -27.92 5.59
C ALA A 27 -1.91 -26.47 5.92
N TYR A 28 -2.73 -25.80 6.73
CA TYR A 28 -2.49 -24.43 7.16
C TYR A 28 -2.94 -24.17 8.59
N ASP A 29 -2.34 -23.14 9.21
CA ASP A 29 -2.73 -22.60 10.50
C ASP A 29 -3.14 -21.13 10.37
N ARG A 30 -4.20 -20.76 11.10
CA ARG A 30 -4.65 -19.37 11.22
C ARG A 30 -3.97 -18.76 12.44
N LEU A 31 -3.18 -17.72 12.20
CA LEU A 31 -2.37 -17.04 13.21
C LEU A 31 -2.96 -15.63 13.42
N ASP A 32 -3.58 -15.39 14.57
CA ASP A 32 -4.09 -14.05 14.90
C ASP A 32 -2.92 -13.11 15.18
N ASP A 33 -2.76 -12.06 14.36
CA ASP A 33 -1.67 -11.09 14.49
C ASP A 33 -1.73 -10.26 15.77
N ARG A 34 -2.85 -10.28 16.48
CA ARG A 34 -3.05 -9.59 17.76
C ARG A 34 -2.60 -10.42 18.95
N GLU A 35 -2.59 -11.75 18.79
CA GLU A 35 -2.22 -12.70 19.83
C GLU A 35 -0.83 -13.30 19.60
N THR A 36 -0.33 -13.20 18.38
CA THR A 36 0.98 -13.72 17.98
C THR A 36 2.10 -13.04 18.76
N ARG A 37 2.99 -13.85 19.29
CA ARG A 37 4.20 -13.43 20.02
C ARG A 37 5.42 -14.02 19.34
N PHE A 38 6.43 -13.18 19.16
CA PHE A 38 7.72 -13.58 18.63
C PHE A 38 8.75 -13.58 19.77
N ASN A 39 9.33 -14.74 20.06
CA ASN A 39 10.53 -14.82 20.89
C ASN A 39 11.74 -14.75 19.96
N LEU A 40 12.46 -13.64 19.96
CA LEU A 40 13.57 -13.41 19.04
C LEU A 40 14.73 -14.40 19.23
N SER A 41 14.83 -15.01 20.40
CA SER A 41 15.82 -16.04 20.73
C SER A 41 15.38 -17.46 20.38
N ASP A 42 14.11 -17.67 20.01
CA ASP A 42 13.56 -18.99 19.70
C ASP A 42 12.66 -18.93 18.47
N ARG A 43 13.20 -19.38 17.35
CA ARG A 43 12.47 -19.50 16.07
C ARG A 43 11.82 -20.87 15.84
N ALA A 44 12.09 -21.87 16.69
CA ALA A 44 11.66 -23.24 16.47
C ALA A 44 10.16 -23.40 16.21
N PRO A 45 9.23 -22.70 16.91
CA PRO A 45 7.80 -22.79 16.66
C PRO A 45 7.38 -22.40 15.22
N TRP A 46 8.19 -21.57 14.55
CA TRP A 46 7.91 -21.03 13.22
C TRP A 46 8.51 -21.87 12.07
N GLN A 47 9.52 -22.71 12.36
CA GLN A 47 10.19 -23.54 11.35
C GLN A 47 9.30 -24.61 10.73
N GLN A 48 8.13 -24.89 11.31
CA GLN A 48 7.13 -25.78 10.72
C GLN A 48 6.46 -25.22 9.45
N TYR A 49 6.52 -23.91 9.23
CA TYR A 49 5.89 -23.29 8.08
C TYR A 49 6.84 -23.20 6.89
N SER A 50 6.40 -23.73 5.76
CA SER A 50 7.10 -23.59 4.47
C SER A 50 6.99 -22.16 3.93
N VAL A 51 5.91 -21.46 4.28
CA VAL A 51 5.65 -20.06 3.93
C VAL A 51 4.60 -19.48 4.89
N VAL A 52 4.67 -18.15 5.13
CA VAL A 52 3.62 -17.44 5.85
C VAL A 52 2.98 -16.39 4.94
N LEU A 53 1.66 -16.46 4.79
CA LEU A 53 0.86 -15.49 4.06
C LEU A 53 0.51 -14.34 5.00
N GLU A 54 0.94 -13.12 4.68
CA GLU A 54 0.67 -11.93 5.47
C GLU A 54 -0.67 -11.33 5.04
N ARG A 55 -1.65 -11.30 5.96
CA ARG A 55 -3.03 -10.81 5.77
C ARG A 55 -3.49 -9.88 6.88
N SER A 56 -2.56 -9.29 7.62
CA SER A 56 -2.87 -8.36 8.71
C SER A 56 -3.54 -7.08 8.17
N LEU A 57 -4.46 -6.53 8.95
CA LEU A 57 -5.05 -5.23 8.66
C LEU A 57 -4.15 -4.07 9.11
N SER A 58 -3.30 -4.31 10.10
CA SER A 58 -2.33 -3.34 10.59
C SER A 58 -1.05 -3.44 9.78
N TYR A 59 -0.72 -2.38 9.04
CA TYR A 59 0.55 -2.30 8.30
C TYR A 59 1.76 -2.55 9.22
N GLY A 60 1.81 -1.92 10.38
CA GLY A 60 2.95 -2.08 11.31
C GLY A 60 3.10 -3.53 11.81
N ARG A 61 2.01 -4.18 12.23
CA ARG A 61 2.06 -5.59 12.67
C ARG A 61 2.52 -6.50 11.54
N GLY A 62 1.92 -6.37 10.34
CA GLY A 62 2.30 -7.17 9.18
C GLY A 62 3.76 -6.96 8.79
N LEU A 63 4.22 -5.71 8.72
CA LEU A 63 5.60 -5.39 8.36
C LEU A 63 6.60 -5.99 9.35
N TYR A 64 6.43 -5.76 10.66
CA TYR A 64 7.37 -6.28 11.65
C TYR A 64 7.33 -7.80 11.75
N ALA A 65 6.15 -8.42 11.65
CA ALA A 65 6.04 -9.87 11.61
C ALA A 65 6.79 -10.46 10.42
N THR A 66 6.61 -9.90 9.22
CA THR A 66 7.33 -10.38 8.02
C THR A 66 8.84 -10.13 8.10
N GLN A 67 9.28 -9.02 8.70
CA GLN A 67 10.70 -8.76 8.96
C GLN A 67 11.32 -9.82 9.87
N ILE A 68 10.64 -10.14 10.98
CA ILE A 68 11.12 -11.18 11.90
C ILE A 68 11.18 -12.54 11.19
N LEU A 69 10.10 -12.95 10.52
CA LEU A 69 10.03 -14.22 9.81
C LEU A 69 11.11 -14.34 8.73
N ASN A 70 11.30 -13.29 7.92
CA ASN A 70 12.32 -13.27 6.87
C ASN A 70 13.74 -13.29 7.47
N SER A 71 13.99 -12.65 8.62
CA SER A 71 15.30 -12.72 9.30
C SER A 71 15.62 -14.14 9.79
N TRP A 72 14.59 -14.96 10.04
CA TRP A 72 14.74 -16.37 10.40
C TRP A 72 14.82 -17.31 9.20
N GLY A 73 14.77 -16.76 7.96
CA GLY A 73 14.78 -17.52 6.72
C GLY A 73 13.44 -18.15 6.35
N ILE A 74 12.34 -17.74 7.03
CA ILE A 74 10.98 -18.21 6.74
C ILE A 74 10.40 -17.33 5.63
N PRO A 75 10.04 -17.90 4.48
CA PRO A 75 9.44 -17.16 3.38
C PRO A 75 8.10 -16.54 3.77
N THR A 76 7.84 -15.34 3.29
CA THR A 76 6.53 -14.69 3.44
C THR A 76 5.99 -14.20 2.09
N VAL A 77 4.68 -14.09 1.96
CA VAL A 77 4.01 -13.47 0.82
C VAL A 77 3.17 -12.28 1.34
N ASN A 78 3.53 -11.03 1.00
CA ASN A 78 4.75 -10.65 0.28
C ASN A 78 5.97 -10.67 1.22
N ARG A 79 7.17 -10.51 0.63
CA ARG A 79 8.40 -10.36 1.43
C ARG A 79 8.40 -9.05 2.21
N ALA A 80 9.12 -9.02 3.32
CA ALA A 80 9.25 -7.81 4.15
C ALA A 80 9.75 -6.59 3.36
N ALA A 81 10.70 -6.77 2.45
CA ALA A 81 11.22 -5.69 1.59
C ALA A 81 10.11 -5.09 0.70
N VAL A 82 9.27 -5.94 0.10
CA VAL A 82 8.13 -5.50 -0.72
C VAL A 82 7.10 -4.76 0.13
N ALA A 83 6.78 -5.31 1.31
CA ALA A 83 5.85 -4.68 2.25
C ALA A 83 6.35 -3.30 2.72
N ALA A 84 7.65 -3.16 2.99
CA ALA A 84 8.27 -1.90 3.37
C ALA A 84 8.21 -0.87 2.22
N THR A 85 8.59 -1.27 1.01
CA THR A 85 8.54 -0.41 -0.19
C THR A 85 7.11 0.05 -0.47
N CYS A 86 6.16 -0.88 -0.56
CA CYS A 86 4.78 -0.56 -0.90
C CYS A 86 4.00 0.15 0.21
N GLY A 87 4.45 0.03 1.46
CA GLY A 87 3.83 0.70 2.61
C GLY A 87 4.16 2.18 2.73
N ASP A 88 5.23 2.64 2.09
CA ASP A 88 5.69 4.02 2.07
C ASP A 88 5.58 4.62 0.66
N LYS A 89 4.78 5.68 0.51
CA LYS A 89 4.51 6.32 -0.81
C LYS A 89 5.74 7.01 -1.39
N LEU A 90 6.61 7.55 -0.53
CA LEU A 90 7.84 8.18 -0.98
C LEU A 90 8.76 7.13 -1.59
N VAL A 91 9.01 6.05 -0.84
CA VAL A 91 9.87 4.94 -1.30
C VAL A 91 9.28 4.29 -2.55
N THR A 92 7.96 4.02 -2.57
CA THR A 92 7.28 3.49 -3.76
C THR A 92 7.49 4.40 -4.97
N SER A 93 7.23 5.71 -4.83
CA SER A 93 7.38 6.65 -5.95
C SER A 93 8.81 6.74 -6.46
N ALA A 94 9.80 6.73 -5.56
CA ALA A 94 11.23 6.76 -5.96
C ALA A 94 11.61 5.50 -6.74
N VAL A 95 11.15 4.33 -6.31
CA VAL A 95 11.41 3.05 -6.99
C VAL A 95 10.72 3.00 -8.36
N LEU A 96 9.47 3.45 -8.45
CA LEU A 96 8.72 3.50 -9.72
C LEU A 96 9.36 4.49 -10.70
N GLU A 97 9.82 5.64 -10.24
CA GLU A 97 10.54 6.63 -11.06
C GLU A 97 11.83 6.04 -11.62
N ALA A 98 12.65 5.44 -10.77
CA ALA A 98 13.90 4.81 -11.18
C ALA A 98 13.69 3.68 -12.21
N ALA A 99 12.54 3.00 -12.13
CA ALA A 99 12.14 1.97 -13.09
C ALA A 99 11.47 2.55 -14.35
N GLY A 100 11.24 3.86 -14.44
CA GLY A 100 10.53 4.49 -15.57
C GLY A 100 9.07 4.03 -15.68
N VAL A 101 8.40 3.80 -14.57
CA VAL A 101 6.95 3.53 -14.51
C VAL A 101 6.22 4.87 -14.54
N PRO A 102 5.24 5.07 -15.43
CA PRO A 102 4.46 6.31 -15.47
C PRO A 102 3.78 6.60 -14.13
N GLN A 103 3.99 7.78 -13.59
CA GLN A 103 3.36 8.24 -12.35
C GLN A 103 3.13 9.76 -12.37
N PRO A 104 2.24 10.28 -11.50
CA PRO A 104 2.07 11.71 -11.33
C PRO A 104 3.36 12.38 -10.84
N ASN A 105 3.53 13.67 -11.16
CA ASN A 105 4.63 14.45 -10.60
C ASN A 105 4.53 14.54 -9.07
N VAL A 106 5.65 14.28 -8.40
CA VAL A 106 5.75 14.28 -6.94
C VAL A 106 6.87 15.21 -6.50
N ARG A 107 6.64 15.92 -5.41
CA ARG A 107 7.65 16.67 -4.66
C ARG A 107 7.64 16.20 -3.22
N ILE A 108 8.83 16.17 -2.61
CA ILE A 108 9.00 15.85 -1.19
C ILE A 108 9.65 17.05 -0.52
N ALA A 109 9.11 17.41 0.63
CA ALA A 109 9.63 18.48 1.46
C ALA A 109 9.63 18.08 2.93
N PHE A 110 10.44 18.74 3.75
CA PHE A 110 10.64 18.39 5.16
C PHE A 110 10.35 19.57 6.11
N THR A 111 10.05 20.75 5.55
CA THR A 111 9.58 21.91 6.31
C THR A 111 8.35 22.52 5.65
N PRO A 112 7.48 23.23 6.38
CA PRO A 112 6.33 23.93 5.80
C PRO A 112 6.72 24.89 4.67
N GLU A 113 7.81 25.64 4.82
CA GLU A 113 8.28 26.62 3.84
C GLU A 113 8.70 25.93 2.53
N SER A 114 9.50 24.84 2.63
CA SER A 114 9.91 24.09 1.45
C SER A 114 8.73 23.34 0.80
N ALA A 115 7.75 22.92 1.61
CA ALA A 115 6.52 22.31 1.11
C ALA A 115 5.66 23.32 0.35
N LEU A 116 5.51 24.54 0.88
CA LEU A 116 4.78 25.61 0.19
C LEU A 116 5.46 25.97 -1.15
N ALA A 117 6.78 26.13 -1.16
CA ALA A 117 7.53 26.37 -2.40
C ALA A 117 7.31 25.25 -3.43
N ALA A 118 7.35 24.00 -3.02
CA ALA A 118 7.11 22.84 -3.89
C ALA A 118 5.66 22.78 -4.42
N ILE A 119 4.68 23.23 -3.63
CA ILE A 119 3.28 23.36 -4.08
C ILE A 119 3.17 24.45 -5.15
N GLU A 120 3.81 25.60 -4.94
CA GLU A 120 3.82 26.71 -5.89
C GLU A 120 4.47 26.29 -7.24
N GLU A 121 5.56 25.52 -7.19
CA GLU A 121 6.20 24.99 -8.39
C GLU A 121 5.29 24.03 -9.18
N LEU A 122 4.54 23.16 -8.50
CA LEU A 122 3.61 22.22 -9.15
C LEU A 122 2.36 22.91 -9.67
N GLY A 123 1.96 24.02 -9.03
CA GLY A 123 0.71 24.71 -9.28
C GLY A 123 -0.49 24.02 -8.65
N TYR A 124 -1.55 24.77 -8.48
CA TYR A 124 -2.80 24.28 -7.87
C TYR A 124 -3.76 23.67 -8.90
N PRO A 125 -4.58 22.69 -8.52
CA PRO A 125 -4.59 22.02 -7.23
C PRO A 125 -3.52 20.93 -7.10
N VAL A 126 -3.07 20.69 -5.87
CA VAL A 126 -2.19 19.56 -5.52
C VAL A 126 -2.85 18.63 -4.52
N VAL A 127 -2.25 17.45 -4.31
CA VAL A 127 -2.71 16.48 -3.32
C VAL A 127 -1.59 16.20 -2.31
N LEU A 128 -1.84 16.52 -1.04
CA LEU A 128 -0.97 16.14 0.06
C LEU A 128 -1.42 14.81 0.66
N LYS A 129 -0.47 13.90 0.86
CA LYS A 129 -0.71 12.56 1.40
C LYS A 129 0.25 12.28 2.57
N PRO A 130 -0.12 11.48 3.57
CA PRO A 130 0.86 10.93 4.48
C PRO A 130 1.73 9.90 3.72
N VAL A 131 3.03 9.86 3.99
CA VAL A 131 3.93 8.88 3.37
C VAL A 131 3.51 7.45 3.70
N VAL A 132 3.18 7.19 4.96
CA VAL A 132 2.58 5.93 5.42
C VAL A 132 1.10 6.14 5.71
N GLY A 133 0.24 5.30 5.16
CA GLY A 133 -1.21 5.37 5.35
C GLY A 133 -1.99 4.77 4.18
N SER A 134 -3.22 4.35 4.47
CA SER A 134 -4.07 3.63 3.54
C SER A 134 -5.52 4.14 3.56
N TRP A 135 -6.36 3.61 2.66
CA TRP A 135 -7.82 3.87 2.58
C TRP A 135 -8.21 5.32 2.31
N GLY A 136 -7.32 6.14 1.75
CA GLY A 136 -7.57 7.55 1.49
C GLY A 136 -7.74 8.41 2.74
N ARG A 137 -7.19 7.99 3.88
CA ARG A 137 -7.18 8.76 5.13
C ARG A 137 -6.08 9.82 5.08
N LEU A 138 -6.36 10.99 5.67
CA LEU A 138 -5.42 12.12 5.75
C LEU A 138 -4.89 12.58 4.37
N VAL A 139 -5.66 12.33 3.31
CA VAL A 139 -5.37 12.81 1.96
C VAL A 139 -6.16 14.10 1.75
N SER A 140 -5.46 15.17 1.43
CA SER A 140 -6.03 16.51 1.26
C SER A 140 -5.79 17.02 -0.15
N LYS A 141 -6.82 17.56 -0.79
CA LYS A 141 -6.71 18.35 -2.02
C LYS A 141 -6.59 19.80 -1.63
N VAL A 142 -5.55 20.46 -2.08
CA VAL A 142 -5.22 21.85 -1.80
C VAL A 142 -5.43 22.64 -3.09
N ASN A 143 -6.33 23.63 -3.04
CA ASN A 143 -6.78 24.32 -4.24
C ASN A 143 -6.11 25.70 -4.43
N ASP A 144 -5.54 26.25 -3.36
CA ASP A 144 -4.97 27.59 -3.33
C ASP A 144 -3.93 27.71 -2.22
N ARG A 145 -3.23 28.85 -2.19
CA ARG A 145 -2.17 29.14 -1.24
C ARG A 145 -2.65 29.21 0.20
N GLU A 146 -3.79 29.85 0.46
CA GLU A 146 -4.32 30.01 1.82
C GLU A 146 -4.63 28.63 2.45
N SER A 147 -5.27 27.74 1.69
CA SER A 147 -5.51 26.37 2.16
C SER A 147 -4.23 25.55 2.30
N ALA A 148 -3.18 25.84 1.50
CA ALA A 148 -1.87 25.22 1.67
C ALA A 148 -1.24 25.63 3.00
N GLU A 149 -1.12 26.93 3.26
CA GLU A 149 -0.52 27.48 4.49
C GLU A 149 -1.22 26.93 5.74
N ALA A 150 -2.55 26.99 5.79
CA ALA A 150 -3.33 26.45 6.91
C ALA A 150 -3.11 24.95 7.14
N LEU A 151 -3.04 24.15 6.07
CA LEU A 151 -2.81 22.71 6.20
C LEU A 151 -1.38 22.37 6.64
N LEU A 152 -0.39 23.11 6.16
CA LEU A 152 1.01 22.91 6.52
C LEU A 152 1.24 23.27 7.99
N GLU A 153 0.72 24.42 8.45
CA GLU A 153 0.75 24.81 9.86
C GLU A 153 0.08 23.76 10.76
N HIS A 154 -1.11 23.29 10.38
CA HIS A 154 -1.81 22.25 11.13
C HIS A 154 -0.97 20.97 11.26
N ARG A 155 -0.29 20.55 10.20
CA ARG A 155 0.57 19.36 10.22
C ARG A 155 1.82 19.54 11.05
N GLU A 156 2.40 20.73 11.03
CA GLU A 156 3.56 21.07 11.84
C GLU A 156 3.23 21.01 13.33
N MET A 157 2.13 21.66 13.73
CA MET A 157 1.76 21.81 15.15
C MET A 157 1.18 20.54 15.77
N LEU A 158 0.36 19.80 15.04
CA LEU A 158 -0.40 18.65 15.56
C LEU A 158 0.08 17.30 15.02
N GLY A 159 0.94 17.32 14.02
CA GLY A 159 1.46 16.12 13.37
C GLY A 159 2.57 15.44 14.18
N ASN A 160 2.64 14.11 14.08
CA ASN A 160 3.84 13.39 14.49
C ASN A 160 4.95 13.56 13.44
N TYR A 161 6.17 13.10 13.73
CA TYR A 161 7.34 13.24 12.83
C TYR A 161 7.09 12.73 11.40
N GLN A 162 6.24 11.72 11.19
CA GLN A 162 5.91 11.21 9.85
C GLN A 162 4.99 12.17 9.08
N GLN A 163 4.22 13.00 9.76
CA GLN A 163 3.36 14.00 9.14
C GLN A 163 4.12 15.27 8.72
N GLN A 164 5.31 15.46 9.25
CA GLN A 164 6.26 16.50 8.86
C GLN A 164 7.08 16.12 7.60
N ILE A 165 6.85 14.94 7.05
CA ILE A 165 7.32 14.56 5.71
C ILE A 165 6.19 14.87 4.73
N TYR A 166 6.36 15.91 3.93
CA TYR A 166 5.34 16.39 3.03
C TYR A 166 5.47 15.71 1.67
N TYR A 167 4.58 14.75 1.41
CA TYR A 167 4.42 14.11 0.11
C TYR A 167 3.37 14.89 -0.67
N ILE A 168 3.81 15.62 -1.69
CA ILE A 168 3.02 16.55 -2.51
C ILE A 168 2.95 15.96 -3.92
N GLN A 169 1.74 15.74 -4.42
CA GLN A 169 1.52 15.17 -5.73
C GLN A 169 0.64 16.11 -6.56
N GLU A 170 0.92 16.24 -7.85
CA GLU A 170 0.01 16.90 -8.77
C GLU A 170 -1.39 16.28 -8.73
N TYR A 171 -2.42 17.08 -8.90
CA TYR A 171 -3.80 16.59 -8.94
C TYR A 171 -4.13 16.06 -10.34
N ILE A 172 -4.37 14.77 -10.45
CA ILE A 172 -4.81 14.15 -11.70
C ILE A 172 -6.33 14.29 -11.84
N ARG A 173 -6.77 15.01 -12.87
CA ARG A 173 -8.17 15.08 -13.26
C ARG A 173 -8.58 13.76 -13.91
N LYS A 174 -9.41 13.00 -13.22
CA LYS A 174 -9.88 11.68 -13.68
C LYS A 174 -11.40 11.67 -13.82
N PRO A 175 -11.98 10.82 -14.69
CA PRO A 175 -13.40 10.81 -15.00
C PRO A 175 -14.25 10.10 -13.91
N GLY A 176 -14.13 10.56 -12.63
CA GLY A 176 -14.87 9.99 -11.50
C GLY A 176 -14.52 8.54 -11.15
N ARG A 177 -13.45 7.99 -11.71
CA ARG A 177 -13.01 6.61 -11.45
C ARG A 177 -11.49 6.49 -11.45
N ASP A 178 -11.00 5.42 -10.84
CA ASP A 178 -9.63 4.91 -11.02
C ASP A 178 -9.67 3.40 -11.30
N ILE A 179 -8.51 2.84 -11.63
CA ILE A 179 -8.32 1.41 -11.87
C ILE A 179 -7.52 0.83 -10.71
N ARG A 180 -7.98 -0.30 -10.19
CA ARG A 180 -7.19 -1.16 -9.31
C ARG A 180 -6.90 -2.46 -10.02
N ALA A 181 -5.64 -2.68 -10.35
CA ALA A 181 -5.16 -3.92 -10.93
C ALA A 181 -4.60 -4.86 -9.83
N PHE A 182 -4.63 -6.14 -10.11
CA PHE A 182 -4.11 -7.20 -9.26
C PHE A 182 -3.08 -7.98 -10.05
N VAL A 183 -1.83 -7.96 -9.58
CA VAL A 183 -0.71 -8.67 -10.19
C VAL A 183 -0.35 -9.86 -9.31
N VAL A 184 -0.18 -11.02 -9.91
CA VAL A 184 0.29 -12.24 -9.24
C VAL A 184 1.40 -12.85 -10.09
N GLY A 185 2.59 -12.97 -9.52
CA GLY A 185 3.77 -13.26 -10.31
C GLY A 185 4.05 -12.12 -11.30
N ASP A 186 4.19 -12.46 -12.56
CA ASP A 186 4.54 -11.50 -13.63
C ASP A 186 3.33 -11.03 -14.46
N GLU A 187 2.08 -11.37 -14.05
CA GLU A 187 0.87 -11.16 -14.82
C GLU A 187 -0.18 -10.35 -14.05
N THR A 188 -0.86 -9.44 -14.74
CA THR A 188 -2.04 -8.75 -14.21
C THR A 188 -3.27 -9.63 -14.40
N ILE A 189 -3.63 -10.39 -13.39
CA ILE A 189 -4.71 -11.39 -13.44
C ILE A 189 -6.12 -10.80 -13.45
N ALA A 190 -6.30 -9.58 -12.96
CA ALA A 190 -7.59 -8.91 -12.89
C ALA A 190 -7.43 -7.40 -12.69
N ALA A 191 -8.45 -6.65 -13.06
CA ALA A 191 -8.59 -5.23 -12.72
C ALA A 191 -10.04 -4.85 -12.45
N ILE A 192 -10.24 -3.82 -11.64
CA ILE A 192 -11.56 -3.22 -11.38
C ILE A 192 -11.50 -1.70 -11.54
N TYR A 193 -12.55 -1.11 -12.07
CA TYR A 193 -12.84 0.29 -11.89
C TYR A 193 -13.38 0.53 -10.48
N ARG A 194 -12.96 1.63 -9.85
CA ARG A 194 -13.57 2.13 -8.63
C ARG A 194 -14.17 3.49 -8.93
N VAL A 195 -15.49 3.55 -8.93
CA VAL A 195 -16.26 4.73 -9.33
C VAL A 195 -16.83 5.41 -8.09
N ALA A 196 -16.68 6.72 -7.98
CA ALA A 196 -17.30 7.50 -6.92
C ALA A 196 -17.60 8.93 -7.41
N PRO A 197 -18.63 9.60 -6.85
CA PRO A 197 -18.87 11.01 -7.12
C PRO A 197 -17.80 11.92 -6.52
N HIS A 198 -17.07 11.43 -5.53
CA HIS A 198 -15.96 12.12 -4.88
C HIS A 198 -14.64 11.86 -5.61
N TRP A 199 -13.71 12.81 -5.58
CA TRP A 199 -12.40 12.68 -6.22
C TRP A 199 -11.52 11.55 -5.61
N ILE A 200 -11.75 11.17 -4.35
CA ILE A 200 -11.18 9.95 -3.74
C ILE A 200 -12.14 8.78 -4.05
N THR A 201 -11.69 7.84 -4.86
CA THR A 201 -12.51 6.74 -5.41
C THR A 201 -12.34 5.42 -4.67
N ASN A 202 -11.63 5.42 -3.53
CA ASN A 202 -11.41 4.22 -2.72
C ASN A 202 -12.74 3.59 -2.28
N THR A 203 -12.87 2.26 -2.39
CA THR A 203 -14.05 1.51 -1.92
C THR A 203 -14.34 1.72 -0.43
N ALA A 204 -13.29 1.87 0.40
CA ALA A 204 -13.43 2.23 1.81
C ALA A 204 -14.07 3.62 2.05
N ARG A 205 -14.25 4.43 1.01
CA ARG A 205 -14.93 5.73 1.01
C ARG A 205 -16.22 5.73 0.18
N GLY A 206 -16.80 4.55 -0.06
CA GLY A 206 -18.03 4.41 -0.80
C GLY A 206 -17.86 4.27 -2.31
N GLY A 207 -16.64 4.10 -2.80
CA GLY A 207 -16.43 3.80 -4.22
C GLY A 207 -17.03 2.45 -4.60
N VAL A 208 -17.75 2.40 -5.71
CA VAL A 208 -18.37 1.19 -6.26
C VAL A 208 -17.40 0.52 -7.23
N ALA A 209 -17.18 -0.78 -7.02
CA ALA A 209 -16.33 -1.58 -7.89
C ALA A 209 -17.14 -2.14 -9.07
N SER A 210 -16.55 -2.12 -10.26
CA SER A 210 -17.03 -2.82 -11.45
C SER A 210 -15.87 -3.42 -12.22
N ASN A 211 -16.16 -4.42 -13.07
CA ASN A 211 -15.13 -5.07 -13.86
C ASN A 211 -14.41 -4.09 -14.80
N CYS A 212 -13.09 -4.20 -14.86
CA CYS A 212 -12.21 -3.47 -15.80
C CYS A 212 -11.47 -4.49 -16.63
N PRO A 213 -11.62 -4.50 -17.95
CA PRO A 213 -10.81 -5.37 -18.81
C PRO A 213 -9.31 -5.05 -18.65
N VAL A 214 -8.51 -6.07 -18.50
CA VAL A 214 -7.04 -5.93 -18.50
C VAL A 214 -6.60 -5.76 -19.96
N THR A 215 -6.20 -4.53 -20.30
CA THR A 215 -5.62 -4.24 -21.62
C THR A 215 -4.11 -4.48 -21.60
N PRO A 216 -3.45 -4.67 -22.76
CA PRO A 216 -1.99 -4.79 -22.83
C PRO A 216 -1.25 -3.61 -22.18
N GLU A 217 -1.82 -2.40 -22.27
CA GLU A 217 -1.26 -1.20 -21.63
C GLU A 217 -1.34 -1.28 -20.09
N ILE A 218 -2.50 -1.67 -19.56
CA ILE A 218 -2.68 -1.85 -18.11
C ILE A 218 -1.71 -2.92 -17.60
N ASP A 219 -1.63 -4.06 -18.30
CA ASP A 219 -0.74 -5.15 -17.91
C ASP A 219 0.73 -4.71 -17.93
N ALA A 220 1.20 -4.08 -19.02
CA ALA A 220 2.57 -3.61 -19.13
C ALA A 220 2.98 -2.65 -18.02
N ILE A 221 2.10 -1.70 -17.67
CA ILE A 221 2.36 -0.74 -16.58
C ILE A 221 2.37 -1.45 -15.22
N CYS A 222 1.36 -2.30 -14.97
CA CYS A 222 1.18 -2.93 -13.67
C CYS A 222 2.22 -4.01 -13.38
N ALA A 223 2.56 -4.86 -14.36
CA ALA A 223 3.62 -5.85 -14.25
C ALA A 223 4.99 -5.17 -14.04
N LYS A 224 5.28 -4.11 -14.80
CA LYS A 224 6.50 -3.31 -14.60
C LYS A 224 6.58 -2.70 -13.20
N ALA A 225 5.45 -2.16 -12.68
CA ALA A 225 5.38 -1.60 -11.35
C ALA A 225 5.58 -2.67 -10.27
N ALA A 226 4.91 -3.83 -10.38
CA ALA A 226 5.07 -4.94 -9.45
C ALA A 226 6.52 -5.43 -9.41
N LYS A 227 7.14 -5.64 -10.56
CA LYS A 227 8.56 -6.02 -10.67
C LYS A 227 9.49 -4.97 -10.04
N ALA A 228 9.23 -3.69 -10.24
CA ALA A 228 10.05 -2.61 -9.68
C ALA A 228 10.06 -2.63 -8.16
N VAL A 229 8.96 -2.93 -7.51
CA VAL A 229 8.87 -3.01 -6.04
C VAL A 229 9.29 -4.37 -5.48
N GLY A 230 9.66 -5.33 -6.32
CA GLY A 230 10.13 -6.67 -5.94
C GLY A 230 9.01 -7.67 -5.66
N GLY A 231 7.81 -7.39 -6.16
CA GLY A 231 6.63 -8.27 -6.10
C GLY A 231 6.56 -9.21 -7.28
#